data_8ffb9f4403b8ca27114ffece48d2389b
#
_entry.id   8ffb9f4403b8ca27114ffece48d2389b
#
_cell.length_a   1.000
_cell.length_b   1.000
_cell.length_c   1.000
_cell.angle_alpha   90.00
_cell.angle_beta   90.00
_cell.angle_gamma   90.00
#
_symmetry.space_group_name_H-M   'P 1'
#
loop_
_entity.id
_entity.type
_entity.pdbx_description
1 polymer ?
#
loop_
_entity_poly.entity_id
_entity_poly.type
_entity_poly.pdbx_seq_one_letter_code
_entity_poly.pdbx_strand_id
1 'polypeptide(L)'
;RVFELELERKPGPVKLYSRATNAAGEVQPELRNENERGYGNHSWRDMGVTVQVCEASDEICLTPPPEEGAVKPRGPRKPVELSEAGQRGRTIFRDTAAPPCSTCHTLADAEATGAVGPNLDDLGRSAQQVKAAVTNGVGAMPPFDKTLTPEQIEDVARYVFEATRRD
;
A
#
# COMPACT_ATOMS: atom_id res chain seq x y z
N ARG A 1 -14.95 -5.28 -18.20
CA ARG A 1 -16.17 -6.12 -18.16
C ARG A 1 -16.84 -5.90 -16.80
N VAL A 2 -18.14 -5.73 -16.78
CA VAL A 2 -18.95 -5.67 -15.56
C VAL A 2 -19.52 -7.08 -15.35
N PHE A 3 -19.44 -7.55 -14.11
CA PHE A 3 -20.05 -8.82 -13.70
C PHE A 3 -21.23 -8.48 -12.78
N GLU A 4 -22.36 -9.11 -13.03
CA GLU A 4 -23.54 -9.01 -12.20
C GLU A 4 -23.87 -10.41 -11.68
N LEU A 5 -24.13 -10.51 -10.39
CA LEU A 5 -24.49 -11.76 -9.74
C LEU A 5 -25.64 -11.49 -8.79
N GLU A 6 -26.78 -12.10 -9.06
CA GLU A 6 -27.97 -12.04 -8.23
C GLU A 6 -27.95 -13.18 -7.19
N LEU A 7 -28.05 -12.83 -5.91
CA LEU A 7 -27.98 -13.78 -4.81
C LEU A 7 -29.17 -13.57 -3.87
N GLU A 8 -29.95 -14.63 -3.66
CA GLU A 8 -30.94 -14.65 -2.59
C GLU A 8 -30.23 -14.88 -1.24
N ARG A 9 -30.30 -13.90 -0.37
CA ARG A 9 -29.68 -13.94 0.96
C ARG A 9 -30.59 -13.36 2.04
N LYS A 10 -30.49 -13.91 3.26
CA LYS A 10 -31.13 -13.33 4.44
C LYS A 10 -30.38 -12.05 4.85
N PRO A 11 -31.09 -11.08 5.44
CA PRO A 11 -30.45 -9.87 5.98
C PRO A 11 -29.29 -10.20 6.93
N GLY A 12 -28.25 -9.37 6.88
CA GLY A 12 -27.06 -9.55 7.70
C GLY A 12 -25.75 -9.27 6.94
N PRO A 13 -24.61 -9.32 7.62
CA PRO A 13 -23.31 -9.13 6.99
C PRO A 13 -22.95 -10.34 6.12
N VAL A 14 -22.56 -10.07 4.88
CA VAL A 14 -22.09 -11.07 3.92
C VAL A 14 -20.71 -10.70 3.44
N LYS A 15 -19.78 -11.63 3.53
CA LYS A 15 -18.42 -11.43 3.01
C LYS A 15 -18.33 -12.01 1.61
N LEU A 16 -18.05 -11.13 0.65
CA LEU A 16 -17.90 -11.49 -0.75
C LEU A 16 -16.42 -11.63 -1.10
N TYR A 17 -16.10 -12.67 -1.85
CA TYR A 17 -14.77 -12.91 -2.36
C TYR A 17 -14.86 -13.10 -3.88
N SER A 18 -13.91 -12.53 -4.60
CA SER A 18 -13.69 -12.81 -6.01
C SER A 18 -12.48 -13.70 -6.18
N ARG A 19 -12.56 -14.68 -7.07
CA ARG A 19 -11.48 -15.61 -7.39
C ARG A 19 -11.33 -15.72 -8.89
N ALA A 20 -10.12 -15.52 -9.38
CA ALA A 20 -9.79 -15.65 -10.78
C ALA A 20 -9.31 -17.08 -11.13
N THR A 21 -9.63 -17.51 -12.34
CA THR A 21 -9.06 -18.72 -12.96
C THR A 21 -8.51 -18.31 -14.32
N ASN A 22 -7.27 -18.68 -14.64
CA ASN A 22 -6.68 -18.38 -15.92
C ASN A 22 -7.11 -19.39 -17.02
N ALA A 23 -6.70 -19.15 -18.24
CA ALA A 23 -7.05 -20.02 -19.38
C ALA A 23 -6.45 -21.44 -19.27
N ALA A 24 -5.42 -21.65 -18.46
CA ALA A 24 -4.82 -22.96 -18.18
C ALA A 24 -5.55 -23.72 -17.06
N GLY A 25 -6.58 -23.13 -16.45
CA GLY A 25 -7.33 -23.72 -15.35
C GLY A 25 -6.70 -23.51 -13.98
N GLU A 26 -5.61 -22.74 -13.89
CA GLU A 26 -4.99 -22.42 -12.61
C GLU A 26 -5.84 -21.40 -11.86
N VAL A 27 -6.12 -21.70 -10.62
CA VAL A 27 -7.01 -20.93 -9.75
C VAL A 27 -6.17 -20.05 -8.84
N GLN A 28 -6.59 -18.81 -8.66
CA GLN A 28 -6.01 -17.88 -7.69
C GLN A 28 -5.97 -18.54 -6.30
N PRO A 29 -4.81 -18.57 -5.61
CA PRO A 29 -4.67 -19.28 -4.34
C PRO A 29 -5.49 -18.66 -3.22
N GLU A 30 -5.89 -19.48 -2.25
CA GLU A 30 -6.61 -19.03 -1.07
C GLU A 30 -5.70 -18.28 -0.09
N LEU A 31 -4.51 -18.80 0.15
CA LEU A 31 -3.53 -18.24 1.06
C LEU A 31 -2.46 -17.48 0.30
N ARG A 32 -1.85 -16.52 0.99
CA ARG A 32 -0.68 -15.82 0.45
C ARG A 32 0.42 -16.82 0.14
N ASN A 33 0.90 -16.75 -1.08
CA ASN A 33 2.17 -17.32 -1.44
C ASN A 33 3.15 -16.15 -1.62
N GLU A 34 3.74 -15.70 -0.51
CA GLU A 34 4.67 -14.58 -0.54
C GLU A 34 5.93 -15.03 -1.27
N ASN A 35 6.33 -14.26 -2.29
CA ASN A 35 7.64 -14.43 -2.88
C ASN A 35 8.70 -13.89 -1.91
N GLU A 36 9.97 -14.23 -2.12
CA GLU A 36 11.11 -13.80 -1.29
C GLU A 36 11.20 -12.27 -1.09
N ARG A 37 10.50 -11.50 -1.92
CA ARG A 37 10.48 -10.03 -1.89
C ARG A 37 9.24 -9.44 -1.20
N GLY A 38 8.33 -10.27 -0.71
CA GLY A 38 7.10 -9.84 -0.04
C GLY A 38 6.07 -9.14 -0.96
N TYR A 39 6.24 -9.24 -2.27
CA TYR A 39 5.33 -8.70 -3.27
C TYR A 39 4.46 -9.79 -3.88
N GLY A 40 3.27 -9.41 -4.30
CA GLY A 40 2.39 -10.32 -5.01
C GLY A 40 1.38 -11.01 -4.10
N ASN A 41 0.73 -10.23 -3.22
CA ASN A 41 -0.47 -10.74 -2.59
C ASN A 41 -1.53 -10.99 -3.66
N HIS A 42 -1.61 -12.24 -4.11
CA HIS A 42 -2.60 -12.72 -5.06
C HIS A 42 -3.60 -13.69 -4.42
N SER A 43 -3.66 -13.70 -3.09
CA SER A 43 -4.65 -14.46 -2.33
C SER A 43 -6.05 -13.87 -2.52
N TRP A 44 -7.03 -14.69 -2.92
CA TRP A 44 -8.41 -14.23 -3.01
C TRP A 44 -9.02 -13.98 -1.61
N ARG A 45 -8.52 -14.64 -0.57
CA ARG A 45 -9.03 -14.53 0.79
C ARG A 45 -8.78 -13.16 1.41
N ASP A 46 -7.68 -12.50 1.04
CA ASP A 46 -7.31 -11.18 1.55
C ASP A 46 -8.08 -10.04 0.86
N MET A 47 -8.76 -10.34 -0.25
CA MET A 47 -9.52 -9.39 -1.07
C MET A 47 -11.03 -9.41 -0.78
N GLY A 48 -11.43 -10.02 0.33
CA GLY A 48 -12.85 -10.11 0.69
C GLY A 48 -13.43 -8.76 1.10
N VAL A 49 -14.60 -8.42 0.54
CA VAL A 49 -15.37 -7.22 0.88
C VAL A 49 -16.59 -7.64 1.69
N THR A 50 -16.82 -7.00 2.83
CA THR A 50 -18.04 -7.21 3.62
C THR A 50 -19.11 -6.25 3.14
N VAL A 51 -20.28 -6.78 2.76
CA VAL A 51 -21.47 -6.01 2.41
C VAL A 51 -22.60 -6.33 3.38
N GLN A 52 -23.38 -5.32 3.74
CA GLN A 52 -24.58 -5.51 4.54
C GLN A 52 -25.76 -5.78 3.62
N VAL A 53 -26.38 -6.94 3.77
CA VAL A 53 -27.63 -7.25 3.10
C VAL A 53 -28.78 -6.80 4.01
N CYS A 54 -29.68 -6.00 3.46
CA CYS A 54 -30.76 -5.40 4.19
C CYS A 54 -32.12 -5.75 3.56
N GLU A 55 -33.20 -5.66 4.33
CA GLU A 55 -34.54 -5.61 3.77
C GLU A 55 -34.84 -4.17 3.34
N ALA A 56 -35.70 -4.02 2.31
CA ALA A 56 -36.00 -2.70 1.74
C ALA A 56 -36.62 -1.71 2.74
N SER A 57 -37.09 -2.19 3.89
CA SER A 57 -37.68 -1.42 4.98
C SER A 57 -36.67 -1.03 6.09
N ASP A 58 -35.43 -1.52 6.04
CA ASP A 58 -34.47 -1.29 7.11
C ASP A 58 -33.82 0.10 6.99
N GLU A 59 -34.07 0.93 8.00
CA GLU A 59 -33.49 2.28 8.11
C GLU A 59 -31.95 2.26 8.14
N ILE A 60 -31.36 1.15 8.62
CA ILE A 60 -29.91 0.89 8.63
C ILE A 60 -29.33 0.82 7.19
N CYS A 61 -30.14 0.46 6.20
CA CYS A 61 -29.70 0.40 4.80
C CYS A 61 -29.58 1.76 4.14
N LEU A 62 -30.21 2.77 4.71
CA LEU A 62 -30.13 4.16 4.24
C LEU A 62 -28.92 4.90 4.81
N THR A 63 -28.30 4.35 5.85
CA THR A 63 -27.01 4.85 6.35
C THR A 63 -25.90 4.02 5.72
N PRO A 64 -24.90 4.65 5.08
CA PRO A 64 -23.73 3.90 4.65
C PRO A 64 -23.16 3.15 5.86
N PRO A 65 -22.75 1.88 5.70
CA PRO A 65 -22.09 1.16 6.80
C PRO A 65 -20.97 2.04 7.32
N PRO A 66 -20.76 2.09 8.65
CA PRO A 66 -19.59 2.74 9.17
C PRO A 66 -18.43 2.13 8.39
N GLU A 67 -17.64 2.97 7.73
CA GLU A 67 -16.48 2.52 6.95
C GLU A 67 -15.55 1.74 7.88
N GLU A 68 -15.78 0.42 7.97
CA GLU A 68 -14.81 -0.53 8.54
C GLU A 68 -13.59 -0.45 7.65
N GLY A 69 -12.64 0.36 8.06
CA GLY A 69 -11.47 0.71 7.27
C GLY A 69 -11.44 2.14 6.76
N ALA A 70 -12.41 2.99 7.09
CA ALA A 70 -12.15 4.41 7.09
C ALA A 70 -10.91 4.59 7.97
N VAL A 71 -9.77 4.71 7.32
CA VAL A 71 -8.54 5.14 7.96
C VAL A 71 -8.94 6.42 8.70
N LYS A 72 -9.09 6.31 10.04
CA LYS A 72 -9.38 7.50 10.87
C LYS A 72 -8.47 8.59 10.34
N PRO A 73 -8.98 9.80 10.01
CA PRO A 73 -8.11 10.90 9.63
C PRO A 73 -7.01 10.94 10.67
N ARG A 74 -5.80 10.61 10.26
CA ARG A 74 -4.67 10.59 11.17
C ARG A 74 -4.55 12.01 11.66
N GLY A 75 -4.62 12.19 12.97
CA GLY A 75 -4.34 13.48 13.58
C GLY A 75 -3.00 14.01 13.07
N PRO A 76 -2.74 15.31 13.24
CA PRO A 76 -1.47 15.91 12.81
C PRO A 76 -0.33 15.05 13.35
N ARG A 77 0.51 14.55 12.43
CA ARG A 77 1.67 13.74 12.82
C ARG A 77 2.61 14.62 13.65
N LYS A 78 3.11 14.05 14.72
CA LYS A 78 4.23 14.68 15.42
C LYS A 78 5.38 14.83 14.43
N PRO A 79 6.12 15.96 14.46
CA PRO A 79 7.32 16.09 13.66
C PRO A 79 8.23 14.89 13.91
N VAL A 80 8.66 14.23 12.85
CA VAL A 80 9.58 13.10 12.97
C VAL A 80 10.99 13.66 13.19
N GLU A 81 11.64 13.25 14.28
CA GLU A 81 13.05 13.52 14.46
C GLU A 81 13.86 12.57 13.56
N LEU A 82 14.37 13.12 12.47
CA LEU A 82 15.20 12.39 11.53
C LEU A 82 16.66 12.40 11.99
N SER A 83 17.33 11.26 11.90
CA SER A 83 18.78 11.18 12.00
C SER A 83 19.45 11.99 10.87
N GLU A 84 20.76 12.25 10.97
CA GLU A 84 21.52 12.91 9.89
C GLU A 84 21.37 12.15 8.56
N ALA A 85 21.43 10.82 8.59
CA ALA A 85 21.18 9.96 7.43
C ALA A 85 19.75 10.14 6.90
N GLY A 86 18.76 10.21 7.79
CA GLY A 86 17.37 10.48 7.42
C GLY A 86 17.19 11.84 6.76
N GLN A 87 17.87 12.89 7.24
CA GLN A 87 17.80 14.22 6.63
C GLN A 87 18.40 14.24 5.22
N ARG A 88 19.57 13.60 5.01
CA ARG A 88 20.14 13.42 3.67
C ARG A 88 19.20 12.60 2.78
N GLY A 89 18.62 11.54 3.32
CA GLY A 89 17.64 10.69 2.62
C GLY A 89 16.39 11.45 2.21
N ARG A 90 15.90 12.40 3.03
CA ARG A 90 14.79 13.29 2.68
C ARG A 90 15.11 14.14 1.45
N THR A 91 16.30 14.68 1.38
CA THR A 91 16.76 15.47 0.22
C THR A 91 16.85 14.59 -1.03
N ILE A 92 17.37 13.36 -0.89
CA ILE A 92 17.42 12.40 -2.00
C ILE A 92 16.02 12.05 -2.48
N PHE A 93 15.09 11.78 -1.59
CA PHE A 93 13.71 11.44 -1.89
C PHE A 93 12.98 12.53 -2.68
N ARG A 94 13.19 13.80 -2.30
CA ARG A 94 12.51 14.94 -2.89
C ARG A 94 13.14 15.43 -4.18
N ASP A 95 14.48 15.50 -4.21
CA ASP A 95 15.18 16.36 -5.15
C ASP A 95 16.29 15.65 -5.93
N THR A 96 17.05 14.72 -5.31
CA THR A 96 18.27 14.18 -5.92
C THR A 96 18.02 12.97 -6.80
N ALA A 97 17.07 12.12 -6.42
CA ALA A 97 16.73 10.93 -7.23
C ALA A 97 16.14 11.35 -8.60
N ALA A 98 16.44 10.60 -9.63
CA ALA A 98 15.93 10.87 -10.98
C ALA A 98 15.26 9.60 -11.56
N PRO A 99 13.93 9.56 -11.67
CA PRO A 99 12.97 10.59 -11.21
C PRO A 99 12.90 10.72 -9.69
N PRO A 100 12.48 11.88 -9.12
CA PRO A 100 12.26 12.03 -7.68
C PRO A 100 11.24 11.03 -7.15
N CYS A 101 11.51 10.45 -5.98
CA CYS A 101 10.61 9.46 -5.37
C CYS A 101 9.24 10.09 -5.05
N SER A 102 9.22 11.37 -4.68
CA SER A 102 8.03 12.18 -4.41
C SER A 102 7.07 12.30 -5.59
N THR A 103 7.54 12.12 -6.83
CA THR A 103 6.70 12.14 -8.02
C THR A 103 5.73 10.96 -8.06
N CYS A 104 6.16 9.81 -7.57
CA CYS A 104 5.40 8.57 -7.64
C CYS A 104 4.77 8.17 -6.31
N HIS A 105 5.38 8.51 -5.17
CA HIS A 105 4.95 8.08 -3.85
C HIS A 105 4.34 9.19 -3.01
N THR A 106 3.29 8.84 -2.28
CA THR A 106 2.78 9.67 -1.18
C THR A 106 3.62 9.42 0.07
N LEU A 107 4.09 10.49 0.70
CA LEU A 107 4.76 10.47 2.00
C LEU A 107 4.56 11.82 2.68
N ALA A 108 3.83 11.85 3.79
CA ALA A 108 3.40 13.08 4.44
C ALA A 108 4.59 13.93 4.97
N ASP A 109 5.64 13.30 5.51
CA ASP A 109 6.83 14.01 5.98
C ASP A 109 7.56 14.74 4.84
N ALA A 110 7.54 14.19 3.63
CA ALA A 110 8.10 14.80 2.43
C ALA A 110 7.14 15.79 1.74
N GLU A 111 5.92 15.98 2.23
CA GLU A 111 4.84 16.70 1.56
C GLU A 111 4.57 16.15 0.14
N ALA A 112 4.86 14.87 -0.08
CA ALA A 112 4.73 14.21 -1.35
C ALA A 112 3.33 13.62 -1.52
N THR A 113 2.73 13.82 -2.69
CA THR A 113 1.36 13.41 -3.02
C THR A 113 1.29 12.52 -4.27
N GLY A 114 2.42 11.94 -4.69
CA GLY A 114 2.46 11.05 -5.85
C GLY A 114 1.58 9.82 -5.64
N ALA A 115 0.78 9.49 -6.67
CA ALA A 115 -0.21 8.42 -6.60
C ALA A 115 0.07 7.26 -7.58
N VAL A 116 1.24 7.24 -8.23
CA VAL A 116 1.65 6.17 -9.15
C VAL A 116 2.14 4.95 -8.38
N GLY A 117 2.92 5.19 -7.33
CA GLY A 117 3.38 4.16 -6.39
C GLY A 117 2.49 4.09 -5.14
N PRO A 118 2.73 3.11 -4.28
CA PRO A 118 1.98 2.99 -3.03
C PRO A 118 2.24 4.17 -2.09
N ASN A 119 1.23 4.47 -1.26
CA ASN A 119 1.37 5.39 -0.15
C ASN A 119 2.33 4.79 0.90
N LEU A 120 3.50 5.39 1.07
CA LEU A 120 4.54 4.89 1.97
C LEU A 120 4.14 5.01 3.43
N ASP A 121 3.31 6.00 3.77
CA ASP A 121 2.80 6.19 5.12
C ASP A 121 2.04 4.97 5.67
N ASP A 122 1.51 4.14 4.77
CA ASP A 122 0.68 2.99 5.12
C ASP A 122 1.43 1.66 5.09
N LEU A 123 2.63 1.62 4.51
CA LEU A 123 3.31 0.36 4.25
C LEU A 123 4.06 -0.23 5.44
N GLY A 124 4.54 0.57 6.39
CA GLY A 124 5.28 0.11 7.57
C GLY A 124 6.50 -0.78 7.23
N ARG A 125 7.24 -0.44 6.18
CA ARG A 125 8.38 -1.23 5.70
C ARG A 125 9.64 -1.02 6.55
N SER A 126 10.45 -2.08 6.70
CA SER A 126 11.78 -1.94 7.28
C SER A 126 12.72 -1.20 6.33
N ALA A 127 13.76 -0.56 6.87
CA ALA A 127 14.79 0.09 6.05
C ALA A 127 15.43 -0.89 5.03
N GLN A 128 15.57 -2.15 5.40
CA GLN A 128 16.14 -3.17 4.52
C GLN A 128 15.23 -3.50 3.33
N GLN A 129 13.90 -3.55 3.54
CA GLN A 129 12.92 -3.74 2.47
C GLN A 129 12.89 -2.53 1.52
N VAL A 130 12.96 -1.32 2.07
CA VAL A 130 13.02 -0.10 1.24
C VAL A 130 14.31 -0.08 0.43
N LYS A 131 15.47 -0.38 1.06
CA LYS A 131 16.76 -0.50 0.38
C LYS A 131 16.71 -1.47 -0.79
N ALA A 132 16.17 -2.67 -0.58
CA ALA A 132 16.04 -3.67 -1.63
C ALA A 132 15.15 -3.18 -2.79
N ALA A 133 14.04 -2.51 -2.49
CA ALA A 133 13.13 -1.95 -3.50
C ALA A 133 13.81 -0.83 -4.32
N VAL A 134 14.53 0.07 -3.66
CA VAL A 134 15.26 1.16 -4.35
C VAL A 134 16.40 0.62 -5.20
N THR A 135 17.14 -0.37 -4.69
CA THR A 135 18.26 -0.95 -5.44
C THR A 135 17.80 -1.70 -6.70
N ASN A 136 16.78 -2.55 -6.57
CA ASN A 136 16.39 -3.49 -7.62
C ASN A 136 15.21 -3.03 -8.47
N GLY A 137 14.49 -1.97 -8.04
CA GLY A 137 13.21 -1.61 -8.61
C GLY A 137 12.11 -2.62 -8.26
N VAL A 138 10.85 -2.24 -8.47
CA VAL A 138 9.70 -3.11 -8.24
C VAL A 138 8.54 -2.73 -9.16
N GLY A 139 8.13 -3.63 -10.04
CA GLY A 139 7.04 -3.36 -10.98
C GLY A 139 7.34 -2.15 -11.86
N ALA A 140 6.55 -1.08 -11.72
CA ALA A 140 6.76 0.18 -12.45
C ALA A 140 7.86 1.08 -11.84
N MET A 141 8.31 0.79 -10.62
CA MET A 141 9.40 1.53 -9.97
C MET A 141 10.74 1.12 -10.59
N PRO A 142 11.51 2.05 -11.18
CA PRO A 142 12.82 1.71 -11.76
C PRO A 142 13.85 1.38 -10.67
N PRO A 143 14.90 0.61 -11.01
CA PRO A 143 16.06 0.42 -10.13
C PRO A 143 16.91 1.71 -10.11
N PHE A 144 17.43 2.05 -8.94
CA PHE A 144 18.25 3.24 -8.73
C PHE A 144 19.74 2.92 -8.45
N ASP A 145 20.13 1.66 -8.56
CA ASP A 145 21.51 1.19 -8.34
C ASP A 145 22.56 1.85 -9.25
N LYS A 146 22.12 2.35 -10.43
CA LYS A 146 22.98 3.05 -11.40
C LYS A 146 22.95 4.57 -11.29
N THR A 147 21.97 5.12 -10.57
CA THR A 147 21.74 6.58 -10.48
C THR A 147 22.02 7.13 -9.08
N LEU A 148 21.94 6.30 -8.07
CA LEU A 148 22.28 6.62 -6.69
C LEU A 148 23.46 5.78 -6.21
N THR A 149 24.31 6.38 -5.37
CA THR A 149 25.38 5.63 -4.72
C THR A 149 24.81 4.66 -3.66
N PRO A 150 25.53 3.59 -3.28
CA PRO A 150 25.09 2.71 -2.21
C PRO A 150 24.77 3.44 -0.89
N GLU A 151 25.53 4.50 -0.58
CA GLU A 151 25.30 5.33 0.59
C GLU A 151 24.00 6.14 0.48
N GLN A 152 23.73 6.71 -0.69
CA GLN A 152 22.49 7.43 -0.95
C GLN A 152 21.26 6.51 -0.88
N ILE A 153 21.39 5.27 -1.35
CA ILE A 153 20.34 4.26 -1.22
C ILE A 153 20.09 3.91 0.26
N GLU A 154 21.14 3.82 1.06
CA GLU A 154 21.01 3.61 2.51
C GLU A 154 20.33 4.79 3.20
N ASP A 155 20.75 6.01 2.86
CA ASP A 155 20.17 7.23 3.43
C ASP A 155 18.67 7.38 3.11
N VAL A 156 18.26 7.15 1.86
CA VAL A 156 16.84 7.23 1.50
C VAL A 156 16.02 6.09 2.14
N ALA A 157 16.60 4.91 2.27
CA ALA A 157 15.94 3.80 2.96
C ALA A 157 15.75 4.09 4.45
N ARG A 158 16.75 4.69 5.09
CA ARG A 158 16.70 5.16 6.47
C ARG A 158 15.62 6.22 6.63
N TYR A 159 15.59 7.21 5.75
CA TYR A 159 14.59 8.27 5.76
C TYR A 159 13.16 7.71 5.71
N VAL A 160 12.85 6.89 4.72
CA VAL A 160 11.51 6.32 4.57
C VAL A 160 11.13 5.52 5.81
N PHE A 161 12.04 4.74 6.36
CA PHE A 161 11.80 3.98 7.59
C PHE A 161 11.49 4.91 8.78
N GLU A 162 12.30 5.95 9.01
CA GLU A 162 12.11 6.87 10.13
C GLU A 162 10.83 7.69 9.97
N ALA A 163 10.55 8.18 8.75
CA ALA A 163 9.35 8.96 8.44
C ALA A 163 8.04 8.17 8.56
N THR A 164 8.10 6.84 8.43
CA THR A 164 6.92 5.97 8.45
C THR A 164 6.80 5.13 9.72
N ARG A 165 7.80 5.20 10.62
CA ARG A 165 7.79 4.44 11.86
C ARG A 165 6.59 4.84 12.74
N ARG A 166 5.86 3.84 13.18
CA ARG A 166 4.76 3.99 14.14
C ARG A 166 5.33 3.73 15.54
N ASP A 167 5.19 4.69 16.42
CA ASP A 167 5.43 4.50 17.86
C ASP A 167 4.34 3.64 18.47
#